data_81658bb3c6ff9ce5c4ffc2e17ace2a7d
#
_entry.id   81658bb3c6ff9ce5c4ffc2e17ace2a7d
#
_cell.length_a   1.000
_cell.length_b   1.000
_cell.length_c   1.000
_cell.angle_alpha   90.00
_cell.angle_beta   90.00
_cell.angle_gamma   90.00
#
_symmetry.space_group_name_H-M   'P 1'
#
loop_
_entity.id
_entity.type
_entity.pdbx_description
1 polymer ?
#
loop_
_entity_poly.entity_id
_entity_poly.type
_entity_poly.pdbx_seq_one_letter_code
_entity_poly.pdbx_strand_id
1 'polypeptide(L)'
;MMDYFAVEGGRPLEGRVFVHGAKNSALPLLAATLLADGESVLHNCPDLTDISAALGILSGLGCRVRREGATVMVDPTCRRGHTIPDELMGQMRASVLFLGSLLARDGEAVACWPGGCALGARPIDLHIRAFQALGAQVRSWNGRLSFYGPRLHGRRLALPIPSVGATENAMLAACGAQGITVIDNPAREPEIVDLQGFLRSMGAQVSGAGTGEITIQGGCRLHAGEYTVMADRIVAATYLCAVAAAGGEGELLGTQGEDLGPVLAPNRLWIRRRGPLGGVGSLCTGPYPAFPTDAQPLLAAALAGGTGKSRITETIFDRRFRYTEGLCAMGAAIQVEGDTAYILGRPLHGAQVAATDLRGGAALTVAALGAQGPSRIWGLDHVDRGYEGLETALAALGGNIRRETGP
;
A
#
# COMPACT_ATOMS: atom_id res chain seq x y z
N MET A 1 -3.67 -28.18 4.14
CA MET A 1 -2.38 -27.93 3.48
C MET A 1 -2.20 -26.42 3.37
N MET A 2 -1.07 -25.90 3.78
CA MET A 2 -0.78 -24.45 3.71
C MET A 2 0.42 -24.22 2.80
N ASP A 3 0.38 -23.13 2.04
CA ASP A 3 1.50 -22.73 1.19
C ASP A 3 2.60 -22.05 1.99
N TYR A 4 3.84 -22.25 1.58
CA TYR A 4 5.02 -21.60 2.13
C TYR A 4 6.04 -21.29 1.04
N PHE A 5 6.90 -20.31 1.28
CA PHE A 5 8.09 -20.12 0.47
C PHE A 5 9.21 -21.01 0.98
N ALA A 6 9.74 -21.87 0.09
CA ALA A 6 11.00 -22.57 0.27
C ALA A 6 12.12 -21.70 -0.32
N VAL A 7 13.07 -21.29 0.53
CA VAL A 7 14.17 -20.39 0.15
C VAL A 7 15.49 -21.06 0.48
N GLU A 8 16.40 -21.14 -0.48
CA GLU A 8 17.79 -21.52 -0.28
C GLU A 8 18.66 -20.28 -0.43
N GLY A 9 19.04 -19.67 0.69
CA GLY A 9 19.75 -18.39 0.73
C GLY A 9 21.27 -18.52 0.59
N GLY A 10 21.97 -17.40 0.82
CA GLY A 10 23.42 -17.32 0.81
C GLY A 10 24.06 -17.23 -0.58
N ARG A 11 23.26 -16.94 -1.62
CA ARG A 11 23.75 -16.70 -3.00
C ARG A 11 23.52 -15.25 -3.40
N PRO A 12 24.48 -14.60 -4.06
CA PRO A 12 24.26 -13.28 -4.64
C PRO A 12 23.10 -13.31 -5.65
N LEU A 13 22.31 -12.25 -5.66
CA LEU A 13 21.27 -12.05 -6.66
C LEU A 13 21.87 -11.41 -7.91
N GLU A 14 21.42 -11.85 -9.08
CA GLU A 14 21.82 -11.29 -10.37
C GLU A 14 20.66 -11.46 -11.36
N GLY A 15 20.06 -10.33 -11.78
CA GLY A 15 18.92 -10.42 -12.70
C GLY A 15 18.17 -9.11 -12.89
N ARG A 16 17.01 -9.25 -13.54
CA ARG A 16 16.10 -8.16 -13.83
C ARG A 16 14.70 -8.51 -13.38
N VAL A 17 13.98 -7.52 -12.84
CA VAL A 17 12.60 -7.70 -12.41
C VAL A 17 11.76 -6.48 -12.79
N PHE A 18 10.51 -6.72 -13.17
CA PHE A 18 9.54 -5.66 -13.40
C PHE A 18 8.79 -5.36 -12.10
N VAL A 19 8.62 -4.07 -11.79
CA VAL A 19 7.84 -3.63 -10.63
C VAL A 19 6.40 -3.40 -11.07
N HIS A 20 5.49 -4.19 -10.54
CA HIS A 20 4.05 -4.06 -10.82
C HIS A 20 3.45 -2.78 -10.24
N GLY A 21 2.20 -2.47 -10.62
CA GLY A 21 1.48 -1.31 -10.15
C GLY A 21 1.29 -1.27 -8.63
N ALA A 22 1.26 -0.06 -8.09
CA ALA A 22 1.14 0.16 -6.66
C ALA A 22 -0.25 -0.21 -6.13
N LYS A 23 -0.29 -1.15 -5.16
CA LYS A 23 -1.53 -1.48 -4.46
C LYS A 23 -2.19 -0.25 -3.86
N ASN A 24 -1.40 0.54 -3.13
CA ASN A 24 -1.89 1.71 -2.40
C ASN A 24 -2.34 2.85 -3.33
N SER A 25 -1.96 2.81 -4.61
CA SER A 25 -2.51 3.69 -5.64
C SER A 25 -3.73 3.07 -6.32
N ALA A 26 -3.67 1.80 -6.74
CA ALA A 26 -4.77 1.15 -7.44
C ALA A 26 -6.09 1.17 -6.64
N LEU A 27 -6.04 1.01 -5.30
CA LEU A 27 -7.24 1.00 -4.46
C LEU A 27 -8.02 2.32 -4.48
N PRO A 28 -7.42 3.51 -4.25
CA PRO A 28 -8.15 4.76 -4.37
C PRO A 28 -8.56 5.10 -5.82
N LEU A 29 -7.78 4.67 -6.84
CA LEU A 29 -8.18 4.82 -8.24
C LEU A 29 -9.43 3.99 -8.56
N LEU A 30 -9.49 2.74 -8.08
CA LEU A 30 -10.69 1.89 -8.21
C LEU A 30 -11.90 2.52 -7.51
N ALA A 31 -11.72 3.09 -6.33
CA ALA A 31 -12.79 3.83 -5.65
C ALA A 31 -13.22 5.08 -6.45
N ALA A 32 -12.28 5.78 -7.08
CA ALA A 32 -12.56 6.97 -7.91
C ALA A 32 -13.38 6.63 -9.17
N THR A 33 -13.30 5.40 -9.72
CA THR A 33 -14.12 5.00 -10.89
C THR A 33 -15.61 5.13 -10.64
N LEU A 34 -16.06 5.05 -9.37
CA LEU A 34 -17.48 5.28 -9.02
C LEU A 34 -17.96 6.69 -9.35
N LEU A 35 -17.05 7.67 -9.46
CA LEU A 35 -17.41 9.04 -9.79
C LEU A 35 -17.66 9.27 -11.29
N ALA A 36 -17.27 8.32 -12.14
CA ALA A 36 -17.34 8.43 -13.60
C ALA A 36 -18.75 8.25 -14.16
N ASP A 37 -19.01 8.95 -15.26
CA ASP A 37 -20.12 8.64 -16.16
C ASP A 37 -19.59 7.87 -17.38
N GLY A 38 -19.47 6.55 -17.24
CA GLY A 38 -18.98 5.63 -18.27
C GLY A 38 -17.88 4.69 -17.77
N GLU A 39 -17.39 3.82 -18.65
CA GLU A 39 -16.38 2.81 -18.35
C GLU A 39 -14.99 3.42 -18.26
N SER A 40 -14.38 3.39 -17.07
CA SER A 40 -12.99 3.77 -16.86
C SER A 40 -12.06 2.57 -17.01
N VAL A 41 -10.84 2.81 -17.51
CA VAL A 41 -9.81 1.79 -17.77
C VAL A 41 -8.56 2.10 -16.94
N LEU A 42 -8.15 1.14 -16.12
CA LEU A 42 -6.93 1.22 -15.31
C LEU A 42 -5.92 0.16 -15.78
N HIS A 43 -4.79 0.61 -16.34
CA HIS A 43 -3.67 -0.24 -16.71
C HIS A 43 -2.70 -0.44 -15.55
N ASN A 44 -1.85 -1.45 -15.64
CA ASN A 44 -0.86 -1.80 -14.60
C ASN A 44 -1.50 -2.02 -13.22
N CYS A 45 -2.73 -2.53 -13.17
CA CYS A 45 -3.43 -2.84 -11.93
C CYS A 45 -2.98 -4.23 -11.44
N PRO A 46 -2.32 -4.34 -10.27
CA PRO A 46 -1.71 -5.59 -9.84
C PRO A 46 -2.75 -6.66 -9.48
N ASP A 47 -2.37 -7.94 -9.61
CA ASP A 47 -3.21 -9.07 -9.22
C ASP A 47 -2.97 -9.47 -7.76
N LEU A 48 -3.73 -8.85 -6.87
CA LEU A 48 -3.60 -8.98 -5.42
C LEU A 48 -4.96 -9.29 -4.78
N THR A 49 -4.95 -9.99 -3.65
CA THR A 49 -6.19 -10.28 -2.92
C THR A 49 -6.93 -9.02 -2.48
N ASP A 50 -6.22 -7.95 -2.09
CA ASP A 50 -6.84 -6.66 -1.75
C ASP A 50 -7.50 -6.00 -3.00
N ILE A 51 -6.92 -6.14 -4.18
CA ILE A 51 -7.50 -5.65 -5.45
C ILE A 51 -8.75 -6.47 -5.81
N SER A 52 -8.69 -7.79 -5.69
CA SER A 52 -9.84 -8.67 -5.92
C SER A 52 -11.00 -8.32 -4.98
N ALA A 53 -10.72 -8.02 -3.71
CA ALA A 53 -11.74 -7.54 -2.77
C ALA A 53 -12.35 -6.19 -3.21
N ALA A 54 -11.53 -5.25 -3.71
CA ALA A 54 -12.01 -3.97 -4.24
C ALA A 54 -12.91 -4.15 -5.47
N LEU A 55 -12.55 -5.04 -6.41
CA LEU A 55 -13.37 -5.39 -7.57
C LEU A 55 -14.69 -6.07 -7.12
N GLY A 56 -14.63 -6.90 -6.07
CA GLY A 56 -15.81 -7.48 -5.43
C GLY A 56 -16.76 -6.40 -4.87
N ILE A 57 -16.22 -5.36 -4.21
CA ILE A 57 -17.02 -4.21 -3.73
C ILE A 57 -17.72 -3.52 -4.90
N LEU A 58 -16.98 -3.19 -5.97
CA LEU A 58 -17.55 -2.55 -7.17
C LEU A 58 -18.64 -3.40 -7.81
N SER A 59 -18.41 -4.71 -7.95
CA SER A 59 -19.41 -5.65 -8.46
C SER A 59 -20.62 -5.76 -7.54
N GLY A 60 -20.41 -5.81 -6.21
CA GLY A 60 -21.48 -5.84 -5.20
C GLY A 60 -22.33 -4.57 -5.19
N LEU A 61 -21.75 -3.43 -5.56
CA LEU A 61 -22.48 -2.18 -5.78
C LEU A 61 -23.24 -2.16 -7.12
N GLY A 62 -23.07 -3.18 -7.97
CA GLY A 62 -23.71 -3.32 -9.28
C GLY A 62 -22.96 -2.67 -10.44
N CYS A 63 -21.68 -2.31 -10.26
CA CYS A 63 -20.83 -1.90 -11.37
C CYS A 63 -20.53 -3.09 -12.29
N ARG A 64 -20.38 -2.83 -13.59
CA ARG A 64 -19.81 -3.81 -14.50
C ARG A 64 -18.27 -3.76 -14.39
N VAL A 65 -17.68 -4.87 -14.00
CA VAL A 65 -16.23 -4.99 -13.79
C VAL A 65 -15.68 -6.05 -14.72
N ARG A 66 -14.60 -5.75 -15.44
CA ARG A 66 -13.86 -6.69 -16.28
C ARG A 66 -12.38 -6.56 -15.99
N ARG A 67 -11.64 -7.67 -16.09
CA ARG A 67 -10.19 -7.70 -15.96
C ARG A 67 -9.58 -8.48 -17.13
N GLU A 68 -8.57 -7.91 -17.74
CA GLU A 68 -7.80 -8.52 -18.83
C GLU A 68 -6.31 -8.35 -18.51
N GLY A 69 -5.71 -9.39 -17.90
CA GLY A 69 -4.35 -9.32 -17.35
C GLY A 69 -4.21 -8.22 -16.30
N ALA A 70 -3.31 -7.28 -16.51
CA ALA A 70 -3.09 -6.14 -15.62
C ALA A 70 -4.00 -4.93 -15.93
N THR A 71 -4.98 -5.06 -16.84
CA THR A 71 -5.94 -3.99 -17.14
C THR A 71 -7.28 -4.30 -16.50
N VAL A 72 -7.83 -3.32 -15.80
CA VAL A 72 -9.16 -3.39 -15.16
C VAL A 72 -10.06 -2.33 -15.76
N MET A 73 -11.27 -2.73 -16.15
CA MET A 73 -12.32 -1.87 -16.69
C MET A 73 -13.50 -1.84 -15.71
N VAL A 74 -13.95 -0.65 -15.36
CA VAL A 74 -15.07 -0.45 -14.42
C VAL A 74 -16.08 0.52 -15.01
N ASP A 75 -17.31 0.04 -15.19
CA ASP A 75 -18.46 0.85 -15.62
C ASP A 75 -19.47 0.97 -14.46
N PRO A 76 -19.60 2.12 -13.80
CA PRO A 76 -20.53 2.33 -12.70
C PRO A 76 -21.94 2.75 -13.16
N THR A 77 -22.21 2.86 -14.46
CA THR A 77 -23.50 3.38 -14.97
C THR A 77 -24.71 2.47 -14.63
N CYS A 78 -24.48 1.16 -14.47
CA CYS A 78 -25.50 0.19 -14.07
C CYS A 78 -25.63 0.00 -12.56
N ARG A 79 -24.87 0.73 -11.76
CA ARG A 79 -24.85 0.62 -10.29
C ARG A 79 -26.22 0.93 -9.69
N ARG A 80 -26.59 0.18 -8.63
CA ARG A 80 -27.92 0.25 -8.01
C ARG A 80 -27.90 0.49 -6.50
N GLY A 81 -26.72 0.67 -5.88
CA GLY A 81 -26.63 0.74 -4.42
C GLY A 81 -25.53 1.67 -3.91
N HIS A 82 -25.70 2.12 -2.68
CA HIS A 82 -24.75 2.90 -1.89
C HIS A 82 -24.33 2.15 -0.60
N THR A 83 -24.66 0.86 -0.49
CA THR A 83 -24.31 0.01 0.66
C THR A 83 -23.22 -0.97 0.27
N ILE A 84 -22.07 -0.86 0.93
CA ILE A 84 -20.97 -1.81 0.76
C ILE A 84 -21.35 -3.11 1.47
N PRO A 85 -21.24 -4.29 0.81
CA PRO A 85 -21.50 -5.57 1.45
C PRO A 85 -20.61 -5.81 2.68
N ASP A 86 -21.21 -6.25 3.80
CA ASP A 86 -20.51 -6.38 5.09
C ASP A 86 -19.30 -7.34 5.01
N GLU A 87 -19.45 -8.45 4.26
CA GLU A 87 -18.42 -9.45 4.05
C GLU A 87 -17.17 -8.86 3.36
N LEU A 88 -17.38 -7.95 2.39
CA LEU A 88 -16.30 -7.30 1.66
C LEU A 88 -15.68 -6.14 2.45
N MET A 89 -16.49 -5.44 3.25
CA MET A 89 -15.98 -4.37 4.12
C MET A 89 -14.96 -4.87 5.14
N GLY A 90 -15.15 -6.11 5.63
CA GLY A 90 -14.25 -6.76 6.58
C GLY A 90 -12.93 -7.29 6.00
N GLN A 91 -12.85 -7.54 4.70
CA GLN A 91 -11.70 -8.20 4.06
C GLN A 91 -10.45 -7.33 3.99
N MET A 92 -10.62 -6.02 3.79
CA MET A 92 -9.49 -5.09 3.73
C MET A 92 -9.81 -3.76 4.41
N ARG A 93 -8.78 -3.13 4.99
CA ARG A 93 -8.94 -1.81 5.62
C ARG A 93 -9.31 -0.72 4.61
N ALA A 94 -8.76 -0.79 3.40
CA ALA A 94 -8.96 0.19 2.35
C ALA A 94 -10.39 0.23 1.79
N SER A 95 -11.28 -0.72 2.15
CA SER A 95 -12.71 -0.69 1.80
C SER A 95 -13.40 0.62 2.22
N VAL A 96 -12.88 1.29 3.25
CA VAL A 96 -13.35 2.62 3.68
C VAL A 96 -13.23 3.70 2.59
N LEU A 97 -12.35 3.55 1.60
CA LEU A 97 -12.13 4.53 0.53
C LEU A 97 -13.35 4.69 -0.39
N PHE A 98 -14.14 3.63 -0.55
CA PHE A 98 -15.36 3.68 -1.37
C PHE A 98 -16.42 4.61 -0.80
N LEU A 99 -16.39 4.89 0.52
CA LEU A 99 -17.36 5.77 1.17
C LEU A 99 -17.33 7.20 0.63
N GLY A 100 -16.12 7.75 0.35
CA GLY A 100 -15.97 9.09 -0.21
C GLY A 100 -16.60 9.22 -1.58
N SER A 101 -16.37 8.25 -2.47
CA SER A 101 -16.95 8.23 -3.81
C SER A 101 -18.45 8.03 -3.80
N LEU A 102 -18.97 7.12 -2.97
CA LEU A 102 -20.41 6.91 -2.82
C LEU A 102 -21.11 8.16 -2.29
N LEU A 103 -20.53 8.80 -1.28
CA LEU A 103 -21.08 10.02 -0.70
C LEU A 103 -21.07 11.17 -1.72
N ALA A 104 -20.01 11.31 -2.51
CA ALA A 104 -19.91 12.32 -3.57
C ALA A 104 -20.95 12.13 -4.67
N ARG A 105 -21.19 10.87 -5.06
CA ARG A 105 -22.08 10.56 -6.19
C ARG A 105 -23.55 10.47 -5.81
N ASP A 106 -23.84 9.83 -4.66
CA ASP A 106 -25.22 9.52 -4.25
C ASP A 106 -25.72 10.44 -3.13
N GLY A 107 -24.83 11.13 -2.46
CA GLY A 107 -25.15 11.83 -1.21
C GLY A 107 -25.39 10.87 -0.04
N GLU A 108 -25.17 9.57 -0.22
CA GLU A 108 -25.37 8.55 0.79
C GLU A 108 -24.35 7.40 0.65
N ALA A 109 -23.88 6.88 1.79
CA ALA A 109 -23.04 5.70 1.86
C ALA A 109 -23.33 4.92 3.14
N VAL A 110 -23.42 3.59 3.04
CA VAL A 110 -23.66 2.70 4.19
C VAL A 110 -22.61 1.58 4.18
N ALA A 111 -22.02 1.31 5.35
CA ALA A 111 -21.11 0.20 5.53
C ALA A 111 -21.09 -0.31 6.98
N CYS A 112 -20.63 -1.52 7.23
CA CYS A 112 -20.24 -1.93 8.57
C CYS A 112 -18.88 -1.30 8.95
N TRP A 113 -18.44 -1.48 10.19
CA TRP A 113 -17.09 -1.06 10.58
C TRP A 113 -16.04 -1.86 9.79
N PRO A 114 -15.01 -1.20 9.25
CA PRO A 114 -13.96 -1.89 8.49
C PRO A 114 -13.21 -2.87 9.38
N GLY A 115 -12.73 -3.96 8.78
CA GLY A 115 -12.01 -5.02 9.46
C GLY A 115 -10.78 -4.54 10.25
N GLY A 116 -10.37 -5.33 11.24
CA GLY A 116 -9.20 -5.07 12.07
C GLY A 116 -7.89 -5.10 11.29
N CYS A 117 -6.83 -4.59 11.91
CA CYS A 117 -5.48 -4.63 11.36
C CYS A 117 -4.52 -5.26 12.38
N ALA A 118 -3.63 -6.16 11.93
CA ALA A 118 -2.62 -6.78 12.76
C ALA A 118 -1.62 -5.76 13.36
N LEU A 119 -1.51 -4.58 12.78
CA LEU A 119 -0.58 -3.51 13.15
C LEU A 119 -1.08 -2.58 14.28
N GLY A 120 -2.25 -2.84 14.84
CA GLY A 120 -2.84 -2.04 15.92
C GLY A 120 -4.15 -1.35 15.55
N ALA A 121 -4.64 -0.48 16.44
CA ALA A 121 -5.87 0.28 16.22
C ALA A 121 -5.69 1.28 15.07
N ARG A 122 -6.63 1.25 14.12
CA ARG A 122 -6.66 2.18 12.98
C ARG A 122 -8.06 2.78 12.89
N PRO A 123 -8.39 3.77 13.71
CA PRO A 123 -9.69 4.43 13.71
C PRO A 123 -9.97 5.10 12.36
N ILE A 124 -11.25 5.27 12.03
CA ILE A 124 -11.69 5.99 10.83
C ILE A 124 -12.22 7.39 11.15
N ASP A 125 -11.90 7.89 12.32
CA ASP A 125 -12.35 9.19 12.82
C ASP A 125 -11.96 10.35 11.90
N LEU A 126 -10.77 10.32 11.28
CA LEU A 126 -10.33 11.33 10.34
C LEU A 126 -11.17 11.33 9.05
N HIS A 127 -11.57 10.15 8.56
CA HIS A 127 -12.48 10.02 7.42
C HIS A 127 -13.86 10.61 7.78
N ILE A 128 -14.38 10.26 8.95
CA ILE A 128 -15.65 10.78 9.45
C ILE A 128 -15.62 12.31 9.57
N ARG A 129 -14.55 12.86 10.19
CA ARG A 129 -14.36 14.32 10.32
C ARG A 129 -14.30 15.02 8.97
N ALA A 130 -13.63 14.43 7.97
CA ALA A 130 -13.57 15.00 6.63
C ALA A 130 -14.97 15.07 5.99
N PHE A 131 -15.76 13.99 6.08
CA PHE A 131 -17.13 13.99 5.55
C PHE A 131 -18.06 14.96 6.29
N GLN A 132 -17.94 15.02 7.61
CA GLN A 132 -18.71 16.01 8.41
C GLN A 132 -18.35 17.46 8.08
N ALA A 133 -17.06 17.74 7.84
CA ALA A 133 -16.62 19.06 7.41
C ALA A 133 -17.22 19.47 6.06
N LEU A 134 -17.44 18.51 5.15
CA LEU A 134 -18.13 18.73 3.86
C LEU A 134 -19.66 18.80 4.01
N GLY A 135 -20.21 18.58 5.21
CA GLY A 135 -21.63 18.70 5.52
C GLY A 135 -22.40 17.39 5.61
N ALA A 136 -21.72 16.23 5.58
CA ALA A 136 -22.38 14.94 5.78
C ALA A 136 -22.77 14.71 7.25
N GLN A 137 -23.93 14.13 7.47
CA GLN A 137 -24.33 13.58 8.75
C GLN A 137 -23.86 12.13 8.86
N VAL A 138 -23.37 11.73 10.03
CA VAL A 138 -22.88 10.38 10.29
C VAL A 138 -23.68 9.79 11.44
N ARG A 139 -24.23 8.61 11.23
CA ARG A 139 -24.97 7.85 12.24
C ARG A 139 -24.40 6.45 12.36
N SER A 140 -24.32 5.96 13.59
CA SER A 140 -23.96 4.56 13.87
C SER A 140 -25.19 3.86 14.45
N TRP A 141 -25.56 2.73 13.85
CA TRP A 141 -26.70 1.94 14.31
C TRP A 141 -26.49 0.46 13.95
N ASN A 142 -26.73 -0.43 14.90
CA ASN A 142 -26.61 -1.89 14.73
C ASN A 142 -25.27 -2.33 14.07
N GLY A 143 -24.15 -1.76 14.50
CA GLY A 143 -22.82 -2.10 13.96
C GLY A 143 -22.53 -1.53 12.58
N ARG A 144 -23.43 -0.73 12.00
CA ARG A 144 -23.25 -0.06 10.71
C ARG A 144 -23.05 1.43 10.88
N LEU A 145 -22.35 2.01 9.90
CA LEU A 145 -22.17 3.44 9.71
C LEU A 145 -23.01 3.87 8.49
N SER A 146 -23.81 4.91 8.67
CA SER A 146 -24.55 5.57 7.61
C SER A 146 -24.08 7.01 7.51
N PHE A 147 -23.72 7.41 6.30
CA PHE A 147 -23.29 8.74 5.92
C PHE A 147 -24.36 9.32 5.00
N TYR A 148 -24.88 10.49 5.36
CA TYR A 148 -25.90 11.18 4.60
C TYR A 148 -25.50 12.64 4.36
N GLY A 149 -25.32 13.02 3.11
CA GLY A 149 -24.92 14.33 2.66
C GLY A 149 -25.36 14.61 1.22
N PRO A 150 -26.70 14.76 0.97
CA PRO A 150 -27.24 14.91 -0.39
C PRO A 150 -26.77 16.18 -1.08
N ARG A 151 -26.18 17.10 -0.32
CA ARG A 151 -25.54 18.32 -0.80
C ARG A 151 -24.26 18.56 0.00
N LEU A 152 -23.15 18.03 -0.48
CA LEU A 152 -21.85 18.36 0.08
C LEU A 152 -21.44 19.77 -0.35
N HIS A 153 -20.76 20.47 0.52
CA HIS A 153 -20.26 21.83 0.26
C HIS A 153 -18.75 21.88 0.46
N GLY A 154 -18.07 22.47 -0.53
CA GLY A 154 -16.63 22.73 -0.45
C GLY A 154 -16.31 23.63 0.74
N ARG A 155 -15.28 23.27 1.48
CA ARG A 155 -14.82 23.99 2.68
C ARG A 155 -13.31 23.80 2.86
N ARG A 156 -12.73 24.69 3.66
CA ARG A 156 -11.38 24.45 4.18
C ARG A 156 -11.46 23.44 5.32
N LEU A 157 -10.71 22.35 5.24
CA LEU A 157 -10.60 21.33 6.25
C LEU A 157 -9.12 21.03 6.56
N ALA A 158 -8.77 20.91 7.83
CA ALA A 158 -7.42 20.61 8.25
C ALA A 158 -7.35 19.21 8.85
N LEU A 159 -6.41 18.39 8.37
CA LEU A 159 -6.12 17.11 8.96
C LEU A 159 -5.12 17.29 10.12
N PRO A 160 -5.43 16.79 11.33
CA PRO A 160 -4.52 16.93 12.49
C PRO A 160 -3.21 16.18 12.30
N ILE A 161 -3.23 15.12 11.48
CA ILE A 161 -2.06 14.37 11.01
C ILE A 161 -2.22 14.09 9.52
N PRO A 162 -1.13 13.98 8.74
CA PRO A 162 -1.19 13.67 7.31
C PRO A 162 -1.54 12.18 7.09
N SER A 163 -2.83 11.88 7.14
CA SER A 163 -3.37 10.53 6.93
C SER A 163 -3.63 10.26 5.47
N VAL A 164 -2.98 9.25 4.87
CA VAL A 164 -3.16 8.86 3.47
C VAL A 164 -4.63 8.59 3.17
N GLY A 165 -5.25 7.62 3.84
CA GLY A 165 -6.63 7.24 3.55
C GLY A 165 -7.65 8.36 3.82
N ALA A 166 -7.45 9.21 4.83
CA ALA A 166 -8.33 10.35 5.07
C ALA A 166 -8.19 11.42 3.99
N THR A 167 -6.97 11.65 3.49
CA THR A 167 -6.71 12.56 2.36
C THR A 167 -7.40 12.05 1.10
N GLU A 168 -7.22 10.77 0.74
CA GLU A 168 -7.86 10.12 -0.41
C GLU A 168 -9.39 10.24 -0.34
N ASN A 169 -9.96 9.88 0.79
CA ASN A 169 -11.42 9.97 0.98
C ASN A 169 -11.96 11.40 0.95
N ALA A 170 -11.22 12.36 1.51
CA ALA A 170 -11.57 13.77 1.42
C ALA A 170 -11.53 14.28 -0.03
N MET A 171 -10.50 13.87 -0.80
CA MET A 171 -10.40 14.21 -2.24
C MET A 171 -11.58 13.63 -3.03
N LEU A 172 -11.90 12.35 -2.83
CA LEU A 172 -13.01 11.68 -3.52
C LEU A 172 -14.36 12.35 -3.18
N ALA A 173 -14.63 12.60 -1.91
CA ALA A 173 -15.86 13.26 -1.48
C ALA A 173 -15.96 14.71 -1.98
N ALA A 174 -14.83 15.43 -2.00
CA ALA A 174 -14.76 16.81 -2.47
C ALA A 174 -15.08 16.98 -3.96
N CYS A 175 -14.86 15.95 -4.78
CA CYS A 175 -15.24 15.98 -6.20
C CYS A 175 -16.76 16.18 -6.38
N GLY A 176 -17.59 15.66 -5.48
CA GLY A 176 -19.04 15.86 -5.48
C GLY A 176 -19.53 17.10 -4.72
N ALA A 177 -18.67 17.77 -3.96
CA ALA A 177 -19.05 18.91 -3.15
C ALA A 177 -19.22 20.19 -3.98
N GLN A 178 -20.23 21.00 -3.70
CA GLN A 178 -20.43 22.28 -4.39
C GLN A 178 -19.41 23.31 -3.92
N GLY A 179 -18.67 23.92 -4.84
CA GLY A 179 -17.67 24.94 -4.57
C GLY A 179 -16.26 24.38 -4.35
N ILE A 180 -15.41 25.14 -3.70
CA ILE A 180 -13.99 24.82 -3.51
C ILE A 180 -13.78 24.14 -2.16
N THR A 181 -13.10 23.00 -2.17
CA THR A 181 -12.56 22.36 -0.98
C THR A 181 -11.05 22.59 -0.92
N VAL A 182 -10.55 22.98 0.25
CA VAL A 182 -9.12 23.08 0.53
C VAL A 182 -8.79 22.13 1.67
N ILE A 183 -7.86 21.23 1.44
CA ILE A 183 -7.38 20.27 2.45
C ILE A 183 -6.01 20.74 2.92
N ASP A 184 -5.92 21.15 4.20
CA ASP A 184 -4.67 21.50 4.87
C ASP A 184 -4.04 20.28 5.51
N ASN A 185 -2.72 20.24 5.52
CA ASN A 185 -1.91 19.14 6.05
C ASN A 185 -2.30 17.76 5.49
N PRO A 186 -2.52 17.63 4.16
CA PRO A 186 -2.79 16.35 3.53
C PRO A 186 -1.57 15.43 3.59
N ALA A 187 -1.78 14.15 3.37
CA ALA A 187 -0.72 13.23 3.01
C ALA A 187 -0.07 13.64 1.68
N ARG A 188 1.24 13.45 1.57
CA ARG A 188 2.04 13.91 0.41
C ARG A 188 2.64 12.77 -0.39
N GLU A 189 2.29 11.54 -0.05
CA GLU A 189 2.76 10.34 -0.71
C GLU A 189 2.51 10.39 -2.22
N PRO A 190 3.41 9.81 -3.05
CA PRO A 190 3.25 9.73 -4.49
C PRO A 190 1.90 9.17 -4.94
N GLU A 191 1.31 8.26 -4.16
CA GLU A 191 -0.01 7.68 -4.40
C GLU A 191 -1.14 8.74 -4.37
N ILE A 192 -0.99 9.81 -3.58
CA ILE A 192 -1.92 10.95 -3.57
C ILE A 192 -1.78 11.78 -4.86
N VAL A 193 -0.56 11.90 -5.36
CA VAL A 193 -0.30 12.57 -6.65
C VAL A 193 -0.90 11.75 -7.80
N ASP A 194 -0.79 10.42 -7.74
CA ASP A 194 -1.36 9.50 -8.71
C ASP A 194 -2.90 9.58 -8.73
N LEU A 195 -3.54 9.62 -7.56
CA LEU A 195 -4.99 9.85 -7.45
C LEU A 195 -5.40 11.19 -8.08
N GLN A 196 -4.65 12.28 -7.82
CA GLN A 196 -4.89 13.56 -8.47
C GLN A 196 -4.79 13.45 -10.01
N GLY A 197 -3.77 12.72 -10.50
CA GLY A 197 -3.57 12.47 -11.93
C GLY A 197 -4.79 11.79 -12.56
N PHE A 198 -5.28 10.73 -11.95
CA PHE A 198 -6.46 10.01 -12.42
C PHE A 198 -7.73 10.88 -12.35
N LEU A 199 -7.99 11.57 -11.24
CA LEU A 199 -9.14 12.47 -11.13
C LEU A 199 -9.11 13.57 -12.20
N ARG A 200 -7.93 14.11 -12.53
CA ARG A 200 -7.76 15.07 -13.63
C ARG A 200 -8.06 14.46 -14.99
N SER A 201 -7.63 13.22 -15.23
CA SER A 201 -7.97 12.52 -16.49
C SER A 201 -9.47 12.29 -16.67
N MET A 202 -10.24 12.30 -15.57
CA MET A 202 -11.69 12.24 -15.55
C MET A 202 -12.36 13.63 -15.65
N GLY A 203 -11.58 14.71 -15.73
CA GLY A 203 -12.08 16.09 -15.82
C GLY A 203 -12.21 16.83 -14.49
N ALA A 204 -11.76 16.26 -13.37
CA ALA A 204 -11.75 16.95 -12.08
C ALA A 204 -10.71 18.08 -12.04
N GLN A 205 -11.05 19.17 -11.38
CA GLN A 205 -10.15 20.28 -11.12
C GLN A 205 -9.53 20.12 -9.73
N VAL A 206 -8.39 19.43 -9.69
CA VAL A 206 -7.64 19.11 -8.46
C VAL A 206 -6.20 19.61 -8.60
N SER A 207 -5.63 20.21 -7.57
CA SER A 207 -4.24 20.70 -7.56
C SER A 207 -3.64 20.63 -6.16
N GLY A 208 -2.29 20.58 -6.10
CA GLY A 208 -1.55 20.65 -4.85
C GLY A 208 -1.22 19.31 -4.20
N ALA A 209 -1.59 18.16 -4.78
CA ALA A 209 -1.13 16.85 -4.28
C ALA A 209 0.40 16.79 -4.22
N GLY A 210 0.95 16.17 -3.18
CA GLY A 210 2.39 16.17 -2.88
C GLY A 210 2.87 17.42 -2.14
N THR A 211 2.03 18.43 -1.91
CA THR A 211 2.34 19.67 -1.17
C THR A 211 1.62 19.73 0.19
N GLY A 212 1.71 20.84 0.88
CA GLY A 212 1.03 21.07 2.17
C GLY A 212 -0.45 21.39 2.08
N GLU A 213 -0.98 21.59 0.87
CA GLU A 213 -2.36 21.96 0.64
C GLU A 213 -2.86 21.36 -0.67
N ILE A 214 -4.07 20.77 -0.66
CA ILE A 214 -4.75 20.28 -1.86
C ILE A 214 -6.03 21.09 -2.06
N THR A 215 -6.24 21.59 -3.27
CA THR A 215 -7.44 22.33 -3.67
C THR A 215 -8.24 21.53 -4.69
N ILE A 216 -9.55 21.39 -4.47
CA ILE A 216 -10.49 20.70 -5.33
C ILE A 216 -11.68 21.62 -5.63
N GLN A 217 -11.94 21.89 -6.93
CA GLN A 217 -13.19 22.46 -7.38
C GLN A 217 -14.16 21.33 -7.66
N GLY A 218 -15.10 21.15 -6.76
CA GLY A 218 -16.09 20.07 -6.88
C GLY A 218 -17.37 20.50 -7.59
N GLY A 219 -18.34 19.57 -7.69
CA GLY A 219 -19.62 19.77 -8.36
C GLY A 219 -19.57 19.64 -9.87
N CYS A 220 -18.43 19.32 -10.46
CA CYS A 220 -18.30 19.00 -11.88
C CYS A 220 -18.69 17.56 -12.16
N ARG A 221 -19.33 17.32 -13.31
CA ARG A 221 -19.59 15.97 -13.80
C ARG A 221 -18.29 15.38 -14.34
N LEU A 222 -17.92 14.18 -13.82
CA LEU A 222 -16.70 13.51 -14.23
C LEU A 222 -17.01 12.46 -15.31
N HIS A 223 -16.21 12.46 -16.38
CA HIS A 223 -16.31 11.44 -17.42
C HIS A 223 -15.42 10.22 -17.08
N ALA A 224 -15.55 9.16 -17.84
CA ALA A 224 -14.68 8.00 -17.75
C ALA A 224 -13.21 8.39 -18.04
N GLY A 225 -12.28 7.79 -17.32
CA GLY A 225 -10.84 8.01 -17.50
C GLY A 225 -10.12 6.74 -17.92
N GLU A 226 -9.05 6.91 -18.71
CA GLU A 226 -8.05 5.87 -18.96
C GLU A 226 -6.74 6.29 -18.30
N TYR A 227 -6.14 5.39 -17.51
CA TYR A 227 -5.00 5.75 -16.68
C TYR A 227 -4.12 4.54 -16.39
N THR A 228 -2.82 4.79 -16.22
CA THR A 228 -1.85 3.76 -15.83
C THR A 228 -1.47 3.95 -14.37
N VAL A 229 -1.75 2.95 -13.53
CA VAL A 229 -1.36 2.93 -12.11
C VAL A 229 0.16 3.02 -11.98
N MET A 230 0.67 3.91 -11.12
CA MET A 230 2.09 4.05 -10.86
C MET A 230 2.72 2.75 -10.35
N ALA A 231 4.02 2.56 -10.57
CA ALA A 231 4.75 1.41 -10.03
C ALA A 231 4.79 1.43 -8.49
N ASP A 232 4.78 0.24 -7.86
CA ASP A 232 4.80 0.14 -6.39
C ASP A 232 6.20 0.38 -5.82
N ARG A 233 6.42 1.57 -5.25
CA ARG A 233 7.69 1.96 -4.61
C ARG A 233 8.07 1.07 -3.43
N ILE A 234 7.13 0.44 -2.75
CA ILE A 234 7.42 -0.47 -1.62
C ILE A 234 7.84 -1.85 -2.13
N VAL A 235 7.24 -2.31 -3.24
CA VAL A 235 7.71 -3.51 -3.94
C VAL A 235 9.12 -3.28 -4.50
N ALA A 236 9.39 -2.13 -5.10
CA ALA A 236 10.73 -1.75 -5.53
C ALA A 236 11.73 -1.74 -4.35
N ALA A 237 11.36 -1.13 -3.22
CA ALA A 237 12.17 -1.16 -2.00
C ALA A 237 12.42 -2.58 -1.48
N THR A 238 11.46 -3.50 -1.64
CA THR A 238 11.63 -4.92 -1.27
C THR A 238 12.73 -5.57 -2.10
N TYR A 239 12.71 -5.38 -3.42
CA TYR A 239 13.73 -5.95 -4.31
C TYR A 239 15.10 -5.34 -4.06
N LEU A 240 15.17 -4.03 -3.79
CA LEU A 240 16.42 -3.36 -3.39
C LEU A 240 16.97 -3.95 -2.09
N CYS A 241 16.11 -4.16 -1.08
CA CYS A 241 16.51 -4.76 0.18
C CYS A 241 16.91 -6.23 0.01
N ALA A 242 16.30 -6.99 -0.91
CA ALA A 242 16.70 -8.36 -1.22
C ALA A 242 18.14 -8.41 -1.80
N VAL A 243 18.46 -7.56 -2.78
CA VAL A 243 19.83 -7.45 -3.30
C VAL A 243 20.79 -6.93 -2.22
N ALA A 244 20.36 -5.97 -1.39
CA ALA A 244 21.16 -5.50 -0.27
C ALA A 244 21.42 -6.58 0.79
N ALA A 245 20.50 -7.51 1.04
CA ALA A 245 20.66 -8.61 1.98
C ALA A 245 21.52 -9.75 1.42
N ALA A 246 21.24 -10.20 0.20
CA ALA A 246 21.91 -11.34 -0.41
C ALA A 246 23.28 -10.98 -1.07
N GLY A 247 23.45 -9.71 -1.48
CA GLY A 247 24.57 -9.26 -2.31
C GLY A 247 24.31 -9.44 -3.80
N GLY A 248 25.24 -9.01 -4.63
CA GLY A 248 25.11 -9.08 -6.09
C GLY A 248 24.60 -7.81 -6.73
N GLU A 249 23.85 -7.93 -7.83
CA GLU A 249 23.29 -6.78 -8.56
C GLU A 249 21.90 -7.09 -9.13
N GLY A 250 21.07 -6.06 -9.24
CA GLY A 250 19.73 -6.18 -9.79
C GLY A 250 19.31 -4.94 -10.55
N GLU A 251 18.52 -5.14 -11.62
CA GLU A 251 17.88 -4.09 -12.40
C GLU A 251 16.36 -4.16 -12.21
N LEU A 252 15.76 -3.09 -11.70
CA LEU A 252 14.32 -2.95 -11.52
C LEU A 252 13.78 -2.13 -12.69
N LEU A 253 12.82 -2.69 -13.42
CA LEU A 253 12.18 -2.08 -14.58
C LEU A 253 10.78 -1.56 -14.21
N GLY A 254 10.33 -0.52 -14.91
CA GLY A 254 9.01 0.07 -14.72
C GLY A 254 8.90 1.01 -13.52
N THR A 255 10.00 1.27 -12.80
CA THR A 255 10.01 2.17 -11.64
C THR A 255 9.99 3.63 -12.08
N GLN A 256 9.23 4.46 -11.37
CA GLN A 256 9.37 5.91 -11.43
C GLN A 256 10.43 6.30 -10.40
N GLY A 257 11.66 6.55 -10.88
CA GLY A 257 12.81 6.66 -10.01
C GLY A 257 12.83 7.85 -9.06
N GLU A 258 12.04 8.87 -9.30
CA GLU A 258 11.90 10.05 -8.43
C GLU A 258 11.38 9.68 -7.04
N ASP A 259 10.64 8.58 -6.93
CA ASP A 259 10.03 8.12 -5.67
C ASP A 259 11.00 7.39 -4.73
N LEU A 260 12.18 7.00 -5.22
CA LEU A 260 13.19 6.21 -4.49
C LEU A 260 14.55 6.91 -4.35
N GLY A 261 14.69 8.14 -4.88
CA GLY A 261 15.93 8.90 -4.85
C GLY A 261 16.57 9.07 -6.24
N PRO A 262 17.85 9.49 -6.35
CA PRO A 262 18.47 9.85 -7.62
C PRO A 262 18.49 8.66 -8.59
N VAL A 263 17.95 8.87 -9.78
CA VAL A 263 17.75 7.87 -10.84
C VAL A 263 18.84 7.95 -11.87
N LEU A 264 19.32 6.77 -12.31
CA LEU A 264 20.33 6.68 -13.37
C LEU A 264 19.72 6.69 -14.78
N ALA A 265 18.43 6.35 -14.92
CA ALA A 265 17.68 6.41 -16.17
C ALA A 265 16.16 6.43 -15.92
N PRO A 266 15.34 7.01 -16.81
CA PRO A 266 13.87 6.95 -16.72
C PRO A 266 13.41 5.48 -16.68
N ASN A 267 12.47 5.18 -15.77
CA ASN A 267 11.84 3.86 -15.62
C ASN A 267 12.78 2.69 -15.26
N ARG A 268 13.98 2.96 -14.77
CA ARG A 268 14.94 1.93 -14.36
C ARG A 268 15.66 2.33 -13.08
N LEU A 269 15.81 1.36 -12.19
CA LEU A 269 16.61 1.49 -10.99
C LEU A 269 17.60 0.33 -10.95
N TRP A 270 18.88 0.62 -10.71
CA TRP A 270 19.93 -0.37 -10.62
C TRP A 270 20.59 -0.33 -9.25
N ILE A 271 20.82 -1.50 -8.67
CA ILE A 271 21.49 -1.68 -7.39
C ILE A 271 22.61 -2.70 -7.53
N ARG A 272 23.75 -2.43 -6.89
CA ARG A 272 24.83 -3.40 -6.72
C ARG A 272 25.38 -3.33 -5.31
N ARG A 273 25.54 -4.49 -4.69
CA ARG A 273 26.25 -4.64 -3.42
C ARG A 273 27.54 -5.47 -3.61
N ARG A 274 28.69 -4.88 -3.32
CA ARG A 274 30.03 -5.49 -3.42
C ARG A 274 30.71 -5.61 -2.06
N GLY A 275 30.08 -5.94 -1.01
CA GLY A 275 30.69 -6.03 0.32
C GLY A 275 29.66 -6.18 1.40
N PRO A 276 30.08 -6.20 2.67
CA PRO A 276 29.12 -6.26 3.77
C PRO A 276 28.24 -5.01 3.78
N LEU A 277 26.93 -5.19 4.02
CA LEU A 277 26.01 -4.09 4.27
C LEU A 277 26.32 -3.48 5.64
N GLY A 278 26.65 -2.21 5.69
CA GLY A 278 26.92 -1.49 6.93
C GLY A 278 25.64 -1.07 7.64
N GLY A 279 25.75 -0.76 8.95
CA GLY A 279 24.66 -0.17 9.71
C GLY A 279 24.35 1.26 9.27
N VAL A 280 23.10 1.69 9.43
CA VAL A 280 22.60 3.03 9.03
C VAL A 280 22.60 4.06 10.18
N GLY A 281 23.13 3.70 11.37
CA GLY A 281 23.04 4.57 12.55
C GLY A 281 21.60 4.67 13.07
N SER A 282 20.98 5.85 12.98
CA SER A 282 19.60 6.07 13.43
C SER A 282 18.69 6.42 12.26
N LEU A 283 17.53 5.76 12.21
CA LEU A 283 16.47 5.99 11.24
C LEU A 283 15.14 6.15 11.99
N CYS A 284 14.27 7.04 11.52
CA CYS A 284 12.93 7.23 12.04
C CYS A 284 11.92 7.14 10.89
N THR A 285 10.86 6.36 11.06
CA THR A 285 9.74 6.35 10.11
C THR A 285 8.90 7.61 10.28
N GLY A 286 8.12 7.96 9.27
CA GLY A 286 7.24 9.12 9.34
C GLY A 286 6.43 9.31 8.06
N PRO A 287 5.50 10.28 8.05
CA PRO A 287 4.80 10.68 6.84
C PRO A 287 5.78 11.15 5.76
N TYR A 288 5.44 10.89 4.50
CA TYR A 288 6.27 11.32 3.36
C TYR A 288 6.62 12.82 3.41
N PRO A 289 7.87 13.23 3.14
CA PRO A 289 8.97 12.46 2.54
C PRO A 289 9.90 11.74 3.54
N ALA A 290 9.48 11.55 4.80
CA ALA A 290 10.25 10.74 5.74
C ALA A 290 10.26 9.25 5.32
N PHE A 291 11.07 8.44 6.01
CA PHE A 291 11.21 7.03 5.66
C PHE A 291 9.88 6.27 5.86
N PRO A 292 9.38 5.55 4.82
CA PRO A 292 8.07 4.94 4.89
C PRO A 292 8.02 3.74 5.85
N THR A 293 7.00 3.69 6.71
CA THR A 293 6.76 2.58 7.64
C THR A 293 6.66 1.23 6.91
N ASP A 294 6.18 1.21 5.66
CA ASP A 294 6.05 -0.02 4.88
C ASP A 294 7.40 -0.57 4.37
N ALA A 295 8.43 0.27 4.21
CA ALA A 295 9.78 -0.18 3.87
C ALA A 295 10.64 -0.51 5.10
N GLN A 296 10.21 -0.12 6.29
CA GLN A 296 10.95 -0.30 7.54
C GLN A 296 11.29 -1.78 7.83
N PRO A 297 10.36 -2.76 7.74
CA PRO A 297 10.67 -4.17 7.97
C PRO A 297 11.68 -4.73 6.97
N LEU A 298 11.60 -4.30 5.71
CA LEU A 298 12.47 -4.75 4.62
C LEU A 298 13.91 -4.32 4.86
N LEU A 299 14.10 -3.04 5.22
CA LEU A 299 15.42 -2.50 5.55
C LEU A 299 15.97 -3.17 6.83
N ALA A 300 15.14 -3.34 7.86
CA ALA A 300 15.56 -4.01 9.09
C ALA A 300 16.06 -5.45 8.83
N ALA A 301 15.37 -6.20 7.96
CA ALA A 301 15.78 -7.54 7.55
C ALA A 301 17.16 -7.55 6.84
N ALA A 302 17.38 -6.62 5.90
CA ALA A 302 18.68 -6.48 5.23
C ALA A 302 19.79 -6.11 6.22
N LEU A 303 19.55 -5.14 7.12
CA LEU A 303 20.51 -4.69 8.13
C LEU A 303 20.84 -5.78 9.16
N ALA A 304 19.87 -6.65 9.49
CA ALA A 304 20.06 -7.75 10.44
C ALA A 304 21.12 -8.76 9.95
N GLY A 305 21.17 -9.01 8.63
CA GLY A 305 22.21 -9.86 7.99
C GLY A 305 23.51 -9.10 7.64
N GLY A 306 23.57 -7.81 7.86
CA GLY A 306 24.70 -6.94 7.56
C GLY A 306 25.76 -6.91 8.67
N THR A 307 26.43 -5.75 8.81
CA THR A 307 27.42 -5.47 9.85
C THR A 307 27.13 -4.12 10.51
N GLY A 308 27.63 -3.93 11.73
CA GLY A 308 27.47 -2.66 12.44
C GLY A 308 26.14 -2.54 13.18
N LYS A 309 25.87 -1.33 13.68
CA LYS A 309 24.71 -1.04 14.52
C LYS A 309 23.71 -0.16 13.79
N SER A 310 22.43 -0.44 13.97
CA SER A 310 21.33 0.39 13.50
C SER A 310 20.27 0.55 14.58
N ARG A 311 19.65 1.71 14.61
CA ARG A 311 18.50 2.02 15.45
C ARG A 311 17.36 2.48 14.56
N ILE A 312 16.20 1.83 14.64
CA ILE A 312 15.02 2.19 13.87
C ILE A 312 13.89 2.53 14.84
N THR A 313 13.37 3.75 14.77
CA THR A 313 12.21 4.19 15.53
C THR A 313 11.00 4.24 14.63
N GLU A 314 9.92 3.56 15.01
CA GLU A 314 8.64 3.48 14.30
C GLU A 314 7.63 4.43 14.92
N THR A 315 7.14 5.41 14.17
CA THR A 315 6.22 6.43 14.69
C THR A 315 4.80 6.33 14.14
N ILE A 316 4.55 5.37 13.26
CA ILE A 316 3.25 5.26 12.55
C ILE A 316 2.39 4.12 13.11
N PHE A 317 2.97 2.95 13.43
CA PHE A 317 2.22 1.78 13.87
C PHE A 317 2.77 1.14 15.14
N ASP A 318 1.93 0.99 16.16
CA ASP A 318 2.31 0.46 17.49
C ASP A 318 2.85 -0.98 17.46
N ARG A 319 2.42 -1.80 16.51
CA ARG A 319 2.78 -3.23 16.43
C ARG A 319 3.61 -3.58 15.21
N ARG A 320 4.40 -2.65 14.70
CA ARG A 320 5.15 -2.84 13.46
C ARG A 320 6.30 -3.85 13.60
N PHE A 321 6.86 -4.04 14.78
CA PHE A 321 8.04 -4.88 15.01
C PHE A 321 7.74 -6.39 15.23
N ARG A 322 6.54 -6.88 15.00
CA ARG A 322 6.19 -8.31 15.20
C ARG A 322 7.04 -9.27 14.36
N TYR A 323 7.49 -8.87 13.19
CA TYR A 323 8.35 -9.64 12.32
C TYR A 323 9.74 -9.91 12.91
N THR A 324 10.19 -9.14 13.91
CA THR A 324 11.52 -9.30 14.52
C THR A 324 11.65 -10.63 15.26
N GLU A 325 10.58 -11.22 15.75
CA GLU A 325 10.58 -12.56 16.33
C GLU A 325 11.06 -13.60 15.31
N GLY A 326 10.55 -13.54 14.07
CA GLY A 326 10.99 -14.40 12.98
C GLY A 326 12.45 -14.16 12.58
N LEU A 327 12.89 -12.88 12.55
CA LEU A 327 14.32 -12.57 12.31
C LEU A 327 15.23 -13.08 13.42
N CYS A 328 14.82 -12.99 14.68
CA CYS A 328 15.57 -13.57 15.81
C CYS A 328 15.67 -15.10 15.71
N ALA A 329 14.60 -15.78 15.26
CA ALA A 329 14.65 -17.22 14.99
C ALA A 329 15.65 -17.57 13.85
N MET A 330 15.91 -16.63 12.91
CA MET A 330 16.95 -16.74 11.90
C MET A 330 18.34 -16.33 12.41
N GLY A 331 18.49 -16.05 13.71
CA GLY A 331 19.74 -15.69 14.32
C GLY A 331 20.02 -14.18 14.39
N ALA A 332 19.08 -13.29 14.05
CA ALA A 332 19.30 -11.86 14.15
C ALA A 332 19.50 -11.40 15.61
N ALA A 333 20.33 -10.38 15.80
CA ALA A 333 20.50 -9.70 17.08
C ALA A 333 19.68 -8.40 17.06
N ILE A 334 18.41 -8.51 17.43
CA ILE A 334 17.46 -7.40 17.49
C ILE A 334 16.86 -7.32 18.89
N GLN A 335 16.88 -6.12 19.49
CA GLN A 335 16.19 -5.80 20.72
C GLN A 335 15.17 -4.70 20.44
N VAL A 336 13.91 -4.91 20.83
CA VAL A 336 12.83 -3.93 20.67
C VAL A 336 12.49 -3.35 22.03
N GLU A 337 12.53 -2.02 22.13
CA GLU A 337 12.17 -1.25 23.32
C GLU A 337 11.14 -0.19 22.93
N GLY A 338 9.88 -0.41 23.31
CA GLY A 338 8.77 0.47 22.93
C GLY A 338 8.60 0.56 21.41
N ASP A 339 8.80 1.74 20.87
CA ASP A 339 8.72 2.08 19.45
C ASP A 339 10.05 1.96 18.67
N THR A 340 11.10 1.44 19.31
CA THR A 340 12.46 1.45 18.77
C THR A 340 13.07 0.04 18.73
N ALA A 341 13.60 -0.34 17.57
CA ALA A 341 14.40 -1.55 17.37
C ALA A 341 15.89 -1.22 17.29
N TYR A 342 16.71 -1.90 18.08
CA TYR A 342 18.16 -1.88 18.04
C TYR A 342 18.65 -3.13 17.33
N ILE A 343 19.38 -2.97 16.23
CA ILE A 343 19.84 -4.05 15.36
C ILE A 343 21.37 -4.06 15.38
N LEU A 344 21.94 -5.22 15.71
CA LEU A 344 23.35 -5.51 15.52
C LEU A 344 23.48 -6.50 14.37
N GLY A 345 24.00 -6.04 13.23
CA GLY A 345 24.16 -6.86 12.04
C GLY A 345 25.13 -8.03 12.27
N ARG A 346 24.71 -9.23 11.90
CA ARG A 346 25.49 -10.48 11.96
C ARG A 346 24.96 -11.51 10.96
N PRO A 347 25.76 -12.52 10.56
CA PRO A 347 25.29 -13.55 9.66
C PRO A 347 24.01 -14.23 10.17
N LEU A 348 23.04 -14.40 9.27
CA LEU A 348 21.78 -15.10 9.53
C LEU A 348 21.88 -16.56 9.04
N HIS A 349 21.06 -17.43 9.58
CA HIS A 349 20.90 -18.82 9.14
C HIS A 349 19.45 -19.12 8.76
N GLY A 350 19.26 -20.18 7.97
CA GLY A 350 17.93 -20.64 7.58
C GLY A 350 17.09 -21.07 8.78
N ALA A 351 15.78 -20.86 8.70
CA ALA A 351 14.82 -21.21 9.73
C ALA A 351 13.40 -21.46 9.16
N GLN A 352 12.53 -22.05 10.00
CA GLN A 352 11.10 -22.08 9.73
C GLN A 352 10.42 -20.94 10.49
N VAL A 353 9.80 -20.03 9.77
CA VAL A 353 9.18 -18.81 10.31
C VAL A 353 7.82 -18.57 9.68
N ALA A 354 6.98 -17.77 10.33
CA ALA A 354 5.66 -17.42 9.82
C ALA A 354 5.51 -15.90 9.64
N ALA A 355 4.92 -15.49 8.53
CA ALA A 355 4.50 -14.12 8.32
C ALA A 355 3.39 -13.74 9.31
N THR A 356 3.54 -12.61 9.97
CA THR A 356 2.55 -12.04 10.90
C THR A 356 1.74 -10.91 10.28
N ASP A 357 2.23 -10.36 9.20
CA ASP A 357 1.63 -9.31 8.39
C ASP A 357 2.31 -9.26 7.01
N LEU A 358 1.73 -8.45 6.11
CA LEU A 358 2.19 -8.29 4.72
C LEU A 358 3.70 -7.96 4.60
N ARG A 359 4.15 -6.92 5.27
CA ARG A 359 5.54 -6.43 5.13
C ARG A 359 6.51 -7.24 5.98
N GLY A 360 6.02 -7.80 7.09
CA GLY A 360 6.77 -8.77 7.89
C GLY A 360 7.10 -10.03 7.11
N GLY A 361 6.12 -10.59 6.36
CA GLY A 361 6.36 -11.75 5.50
C GLY A 361 7.41 -11.49 4.41
N ALA A 362 7.32 -10.33 3.74
CA ALA A 362 8.33 -9.93 2.76
C ALA A 362 9.72 -9.71 3.41
N ALA A 363 9.77 -9.13 4.61
CA ALA A 363 11.02 -8.94 5.34
C ALA A 363 11.70 -10.27 5.71
N LEU A 364 10.93 -11.27 6.16
CA LEU A 364 11.43 -12.61 6.42
C LEU A 364 11.97 -13.28 5.14
N THR A 365 11.31 -13.04 3.99
CA THR A 365 11.77 -13.54 2.69
C THR A 365 13.07 -12.86 2.26
N VAL A 366 13.19 -11.54 2.45
CA VAL A 366 14.45 -10.78 2.22
C VAL A 366 15.59 -11.32 3.09
N ALA A 367 15.33 -11.55 4.38
CA ALA A 367 16.31 -12.12 5.30
C ALA A 367 16.74 -13.53 4.88
N ALA A 368 15.79 -14.37 4.45
CA ALA A 368 16.05 -15.74 4.04
C ALA A 368 16.95 -15.82 2.80
N LEU A 369 16.83 -14.89 1.84
CA LEU A 369 17.72 -14.84 0.67
C LEU A 369 19.17 -14.53 1.06
N GLY A 370 19.39 -13.72 2.11
CA GLY A 370 20.72 -13.38 2.63
C GLY A 370 21.27 -14.39 3.66
N ALA A 371 20.42 -15.26 4.20
CA ALA A 371 20.77 -16.22 5.24
C ALA A 371 21.51 -17.44 4.66
N GLN A 372 22.30 -18.13 5.49
CA GLN A 372 22.93 -19.40 5.10
C GLN A 372 21.98 -20.58 5.35
N GLY A 373 21.77 -21.40 4.31
CA GLY A 373 20.97 -22.61 4.36
C GLY A 373 19.47 -22.40 4.11
N PRO A 374 18.66 -23.48 4.20
CA PRO A 374 17.27 -23.46 3.80
C PRO A 374 16.35 -22.78 4.82
N SER A 375 15.37 -22.04 4.31
CA SER A 375 14.29 -21.45 5.11
C SER A 375 12.93 -21.85 4.58
N ARG A 376 11.91 -21.86 5.47
CA ARG A 376 10.50 -21.98 5.12
C ARG A 376 9.73 -20.82 5.74
N ILE A 377 9.01 -20.07 4.89
CA ILE A 377 8.20 -18.92 5.33
C ILE A 377 6.73 -19.26 5.10
N TRP A 378 5.98 -19.41 6.18
CA TRP A 378 4.55 -19.72 6.19
C TRP A 378 3.70 -18.44 6.25
N GLY A 379 2.37 -18.55 6.06
CA GLY A 379 1.44 -17.41 6.16
C GLY A 379 1.46 -16.53 4.92
N LEU A 380 1.55 -17.13 3.73
CA LEU A 380 1.66 -16.42 2.45
C LEU A 380 0.40 -15.62 2.09
N ASP A 381 -0.75 -15.95 2.65
CA ASP A 381 -1.98 -15.18 2.56
C ASP A 381 -1.79 -13.70 2.97
N HIS A 382 -0.89 -13.44 3.92
CA HIS A 382 -0.50 -12.08 4.26
C HIS A 382 0.31 -11.41 3.13
N VAL A 383 1.22 -12.14 2.50
CA VAL A 383 2.12 -11.63 1.45
C VAL A 383 1.35 -11.34 0.16
N ASP A 384 0.45 -12.23 -0.24
CA ASP A 384 -0.37 -12.15 -1.46
C ASP A 384 -1.35 -10.95 -1.47
N ARG A 385 -1.52 -10.29 -0.34
CA ARG A 385 -2.27 -9.03 -0.25
C ARG A 385 -1.57 -7.84 -0.89
N GLY A 386 -0.27 -7.89 -1.11
CA GLY A 386 0.49 -6.74 -1.62
C GLY A 386 1.69 -7.06 -2.49
N TYR A 387 1.93 -8.33 -2.78
CA TYR A 387 2.97 -8.77 -3.72
C TYR A 387 2.38 -9.76 -4.71
N GLU A 388 2.42 -9.40 -5.98
CA GLU A 388 2.04 -10.27 -7.10
C GLU A 388 3.21 -11.21 -7.41
N GLY A 389 3.11 -12.49 -7.03
CA GLY A 389 4.13 -13.50 -7.31
C GLY A 389 5.52 -13.11 -6.77
N LEU A 390 5.64 -12.78 -5.48
CA LEU A 390 6.91 -12.37 -4.86
C LEU A 390 8.03 -13.38 -5.14
N GLU A 391 7.74 -14.69 -5.05
CA GLU A 391 8.67 -15.75 -5.33
C GLU A 391 9.15 -15.74 -6.79
N THR A 392 8.26 -15.49 -7.73
CA THR A 392 8.59 -15.41 -9.16
C THR A 392 9.48 -14.21 -9.46
N ALA A 393 9.17 -13.06 -8.85
CA ALA A 393 9.94 -11.83 -9.00
C ALA A 393 11.35 -11.96 -8.41
N LEU A 394 11.47 -12.56 -7.21
CA LEU A 394 12.77 -12.79 -6.57
C LEU A 394 13.58 -13.87 -7.28
N ALA A 395 12.91 -14.88 -7.89
CA ALA A 395 13.57 -15.85 -8.74
C ALA A 395 14.12 -15.23 -10.04
N ALA A 396 13.41 -14.26 -10.62
CA ALA A 396 13.90 -13.48 -11.77
C ALA A 396 15.13 -12.60 -11.44
N LEU A 397 15.31 -12.25 -10.16
CA LEU A 397 16.54 -11.64 -9.63
C LEU A 397 17.64 -12.67 -9.30
N GLY A 398 17.46 -13.96 -9.64
CA GLY A 398 18.44 -15.02 -9.37
C GLY A 398 18.30 -15.67 -8.00
N GLY A 399 17.26 -15.35 -7.22
CA GLY A 399 16.98 -15.96 -5.93
C GLY A 399 16.54 -17.44 -6.07
N ASN A 400 17.04 -18.33 -5.21
CA ASN A 400 16.55 -19.69 -5.14
C ASN A 400 15.36 -19.76 -4.18
N ILE A 401 14.20 -19.42 -4.70
CA ILE A 401 12.93 -19.36 -3.97
C ILE A 401 11.81 -19.97 -4.80
N ARG A 402 10.91 -20.70 -4.16
CA ARG A 402 9.71 -21.27 -4.79
C ARG A 402 8.57 -21.39 -3.79
N ARG A 403 7.33 -21.37 -4.29
CA ARG A 403 6.13 -21.67 -3.50
C ARG A 403 5.93 -23.19 -3.48
N GLU A 404 5.72 -23.73 -2.30
CA GLU A 404 5.41 -25.14 -2.06
C GLU A 404 4.21 -25.25 -1.13
N THR A 405 3.50 -26.40 -1.23
CA THR A 405 2.37 -26.71 -0.34
C THR A 405 2.85 -27.76 0.68
N GLY A 406 2.73 -27.44 1.94
CA GLY A 406 3.08 -28.33 3.05
C GLY A 406 1.87 -29.01 3.69
N PRO A 407 2.12 -29.96 4.59
CA PRO A 407 1.08 -30.68 5.31
C PRO A 407 0.20 -29.79 6.19
#